data_66db19373e8b5a1eda5ccbc51074dc4f
#
_entry.id   66db19373e8b5a1eda5ccbc51074dc4f
#
_cell.length_a   1.000
_cell.length_b   1.000
_cell.length_c   1.000
_cell.angle_alpha   90.00
_cell.angle_beta   90.00
_cell.angle_gamma   90.00
#
_symmetry.space_group_name_H-M   'P 1'
#
loop_
_entity.id
_entity.type
_entity.pdbx_description
1 polymer ?
#
loop_
_entity_poly.entity_id
_entity_poly.type
_entity_poly.pdbx_seq_one_letter_code
_entity_poly.pdbx_strand_id
1 'polypeptide(L)'
;MNPTNSPTSPRVLTAPEVGAFTRLVRESRKWSQEQLAAISGLSVRTVQRVERGESANFDTRRALARAFELQDLDALNKPFSIPNEAELKSAKEAFDRDHVTLALAPISTGRQFAKLVEGCEMDVSEPAFELPREAAEAFAALVDYFRDYRDCSELYSETQKLEVHEDLERHMDELRSLGISLRYAERKLRIKFGPPAPDAKPMEVTALYVVAFQLGKEPDHIATPKATRIGW
;
A
#
# COMPACT_ATOMS: atom_id res chain seq x y z
N MET A 1 -26.71 -21.90 -22.13
CA MET A 1 -26.98 -22.14 -20.70
C MET A 1 -26.04 -21.26 -19.93
N ASN A 2 -26.53 -20.15 -19.36
CA ASN A 2 -25.73 -19.25 -18.54
C ASN A 2 -25.42 -19.94 -17.19
N PRO A 3 -24.16 -19.93 -16.71
CA PRO A 3 -23.86 -20.37 -15.37
C PRO A 3 -24.56 -19.41 -14.39
N THR A 4 -25.40 -19.93 -13.58
CA THR A 4 -26.22 -19.30 -12.54
C THR A 4 -25.31 -18.47 -11.63
N ASN A 5 -25.55 -17.16 -11.63
CA ASN A 5 -24.96 -16.15 -10.77
C ASN A 5 -25.60 -16.24 -9.36
N SER A 6 -25.38 -17.34 -8.65
CA SER A 6 -25.82 -17.50 -7.27
C SER A 6 -24.76 -16.88 -6.36
N PRO A 7 -25.13 -16.10 -5.32
CA PRO A 7 -24.19 -15.63 -4.33
C PRO A 7 -23.45 -16.81 -3.73
N THR A 8 -22.13 -16.73 -3.70
CA THR A 8 -21.29 -17.84 -3.24
C THR A 8 -21.49 -18.02 -1.74
N SER A 9 -22.33 -18.99 -1.36
CA SER A 9 -22.50 -19.36 0.05
C SER A 9 -21.16 -19.72 0.67
N PRO A 10 -20.89 -19.29 1.92
CA PRO A 10 -19.66 -19.66 2.61
C PRO A 10 -19.45 -21.17 2.57
N ARG A 11 -18.33 -21.62 2.09
CA ARG A 11 -17.97 -23.03 2.01
C ARG A 11 -16.53 -23.29 2.42
N VAL A 12 -16.25 -24.49 2.88
CA VAL A 12 -14.89 -24.91 3.16
C VAL A 12 -14.14 -25.14 1.85
N LEU A 13 -12.85 -24.83 1.83
CA LEU A 13 -11.99 -25.10 0.68
C LEU A 13 -12.00 -26.59 0.32
N THR A 14 -12.16 -26.86 -0.96
CA THR A 14 -11.98 -28.19 -1.52
C THR A 14 -10.52 -28.63 -1.42
N ALA A 15 -10.26 -29.93 -1.54
CA ALA A 15 -8.89 -30.45 -1.48
C ALA A 15 -7.96 -29.84 -2.56
N PRO A 16 -8.38 -29.69 -3.82
CA PRO A 16 -7.58 -28.98 -4.83
C PRO A 16 -7.28 -27.52 -4.48
N GLU A 17 -8.25 -26.80 -3.89
CA GLU A 17 -8.05 -25.41 -3.46
C GLU A 17 -7.08 -25.28 -2.30
N VAL A 18 -7.15 -26.18 -1.32
CA VAL A 18 -6.15 -26.26 -0.24
C VAL A 18 -4.76 -26.56 -0.82
N GLY A 19 -4.68 -27.46 -1.79
CA GLY A 19 -3.42 -27.78 -2.47
C GLY A 19 -2.83 -26.59 -3.21
N ALA A 20 -3.64 -25.88 -4.00
CA ALA A 20 -3.24 -24.68 -4.72
C ALA A 20 -2.79 -23.57 -3.76
N PHE A 21 -3.55 -23.32 -2.69
CA PHE A 21 -3.21 -22.36 -1.64
C PHE A 21 -1.87 -22.71 -0.98
N THR A 22 -1.69 -23.99 -0.58
CA THR A 22 -0.46 -24.47 0.06
C THR A 22 0.75 -24.22 -0.83
N ARG A 23 0.66 -24.58 -2.11
CA ARG A 23 1.71 -24.37 -3.09
C ARG A 23 2.03 -22.86 -3.26
N LEU A 24 1.00 -22.03 -3.44
CA LEU A 24 1.14 -20.60 -3.64
C LEU A 24 1.88 -19.94 -2.46
N VAL A 25 1.45 -20.21 -1.22
CA VAL A 25 2.07 -19.63 -0.02
C VAL A 25 3.51 -20.13 0.16
N ARG A 26 3.76 -21.43 -0.07
CA ARG A 26 5.13 -21.99 -0.02
C ARG A 26 6.04 -21.32 -1.03
N GLU A 27 5.60 -21.22 -2.29
CA GLU A 27 6.40 -20.60 -3.38
C GLU A 27 6.64 -19.10 -3.15
N SER A 28 5.64 -18.38 -2.64
CA SER A 28 5.80 -16.96 -2.30
C SER A 28 6.85 -16.74 -1.21
N ARG A 29 7.00 -17.70 -0.28
CA ARG A 29 8.04 -17.70 0.77
C ARG A 29 9.36 -18.31 0.31
N LYS A 30 9.45 -18.75 -0.96
CA LYS A 30 10.63 -19.43 -1.55
C LYS A 30 11.06 -20.69 -0.79
N TRP A 31 10.08 -21.41 -0.19
CA TRP A 31 10.35 -22.64 0.52
C TRP A 31 10.30 -23.85 -0.40
N SER A 32 11.15 -24.85 -0.14
CA SER A 32 11.01 -26.19 -0.72
C SER A 32 9.89 -26.98 -0.01
N GLN A 33 9.45 -28.07 -0.59
CA GLN A 33 8.46 -28.96 0.05
C GLN A 33 9.02 -29.58 1.33
N GLU A 34 10.32 -29.85 1.38
CA GLU A 34 11.04 -30.36 2.54
C GLU A 34 11.06 -29.30 3.67
N GLN A 35 11.30 -28.03 3.32
CA GLN A 35 11.27 -26.94 4.28
C GLN A 35 9.87 -26.76 4.87
N LEU A 36 8.83 -26.76 4.03
CA LEU A 36 7.45 -26.70 4.52
C LEU A 36 7.12 -27.90 5.43
N ALA A 37 7.56 -29.10 5.07
CA ALA A 37 7.36 -30.30 5.87
C ALA A 37 8.01 -30.14 7.25
N ALA A 38 9.27 -29.66 7.31
CA ALA A 38 9.98 -29.42 8.57
C ALA A 38 9.29 -28.35 9.43
N ILE A 39 8.86 -27.23 8.83
CA ILE A 39 8.21 -26.10 9.55
C ILE A 39 6.83 -26.54 10.09
N SER A 40 6.07 -27.28 9.28
CA SER A 40 4.71 -27.71 9.65
C SER A 40 4.66 -28.94 10.56
N GLY A 41 5.78 -29.65 10.71
CA GLY A 41 5.82 -30.93 11.41
C GLY A 41 5.15 -32.07 10.63
N LEU A 42 4.95 -31.89 9.32
CA LEU A 42 4.38 -32.91 8.43
C LEU A 42 5.49 -33.70 7.71
N SER A 43 5.12 -34.86 7.15
CA SER A 43 6.03 -35.57 6.25
C SER A 43 6.06 -34.86 4.86
N VAL A 44 7.20 -34.95 4.16
CA VAL A 44 7.30 -34.44 2.75
C VAL A 44 6.24 -35.07 1.86
N ARG A 45 5.98 -36.38 2.04
CA ARG A 45 4.91 -37.09 1.32
C ARG A 45 3.53 -36.48 1.58
N THR A 46 3.24 -36.06 2.82
CA THR A 46 1.97 -35.39 3.15
C THR A 46 1.86 -34.06 2.43
N VAL A 47 2.92 -33.24 2.45
CA VAL A 47 2.95 -31.95 1.72
C VAL A 47 2.73 -32.17 0.23
N GLN A 48 3.43 -33.12 -0.38
CA GLN A 48 3.27 -33.47 -1.79
C GLN A 48 1.86 -33.91 -2.16
N ARG A 49 1.22 -34.72 -1.31
CA ARG A 49 -0.17 -35.15 -1.51
C ARG A 49 -1.14 -33.98 -1.45
N VAL A 50 -0.98 -33.12 -0.46
CA VAL A 50 -1.82 -31.91 -0.34
C VAL A 50 -1.65 -31.02 -1.55
N GLU A 51 -0.43 -30.72 -2.00
CA GLU A 51 -0.18 -29.87 -3.17
C GLU A 51 -0.67 -30.46 -4.49
N ARG A 52 -0.86 -31.78 -4.55
CA ARG A 52 -1.53 -32.46 -5.69
C ARG A 52 -3.06 -32.38 -5.62
N GLY A 53 -3.61 -31.75 -4.58
CA GLY A 53 -5.05 -31.63 -4.40
C GLY A 53 -5.71 -32.85 -3.76
N GLU A 54 -4.92 -33.73 -3.11
CA GLU A 54 -5.47 -34.85 -2.36
C GLU A 54 -6.01 -34.37 -0.99
N SER A 55 -6.96 -35.10 -0.44
CA SER A 55 -7.62 -34.74 0.82
C SER A 55 -6.63 -34.61 1.98
N ALA A 56 -6.69 -33.47 2.68
CA ALA A 56 -6.01 -33.21 3.93
C ALA A 56 -7.00 -33.26 5.09
N ASN A 57 -6.67 -34.03 6.13
CA ASN A 57 -7.48 -34.08 7.35
C ASN A 57 -7.38 -32.76 8.14
N PHE A 58 -8.21 -32.63 9.16
CA PHE A 58 -8.32 -31.44 10.01
C PHE A 58 -6.96 -31.02 10.60
N ASP A 59 -6.21 -31.97 11.17
CA ASP A 59 -4.92 -31.72 11.82
C ASP A 59 -3.84 -31.29 10.80
N THR A 60 -3.84 -31.88 9.61
CA THR A 60 -2.93 -31.47 8.51
C THR A 60 -3.21 -30.04 8.10
N ARG A 61 -4.48 -29.63 7.98
CA ARG A 61 -4.85 -28.25 7.65
C ARG A 61 -4.44 -27.27 8.75
N ARG A 62 -4.58 -27.64 10.03
CA ARG A 62 -4.10 -26.82 11.16
C ARG A 62 -2.57 -26.71 11.20
N ALA A 63 -1.86 -27.80 10.90
CA ALA A 63 -0.41 -27.80 10.82
C ALA A 63 0.09 -26.84 9.72
N LEU A 64 -0.56 -26.83 8.56
CA LEU A 64 -0.28 -25.88 7.47
C LEU A 64 -0.64 -24.44 7.86
N ALA A 65 -1.81 -24.22 8.48
CA ALA A 65 -2.20 -22.89 8.95
C ALA A 65 -1.18 -22.31 9.94
N ARG A 66 -0.67 -23.15 10.85
CA ARG A 66 0.40 -22.76 11.79
C ARG A 66 1.70 -22.45 11.08
N ALA A 67 2.12 -23.28 10.13
CA ALA A 67 3.35 -23.05 9.33
C ALA A 67 3.28 -21.76 8.52
N PHE A 68 2.08 -21.40 8.08
CA PHE A 68 1.82 -20.15 7.36
C PHE A 68 1.51 -18.96 8.27
N GLU A 69 1.59 -19.13 9.59
CA GLU A 69 1.34 -18.08 10.58
C GLU A 69 -0.03 -17.40 10.39
N LEU A 70 -1.04 -18.18 10.01
CA LEU A 70 -2.40 -17.65 9.91
C LEU A 70 -2.91 -17.30 11.31
N GLN A 71 -3.55 -16.15 11.45
CA GLN A 71 -4.11 -15.69 12.74
C GLN A 71 -5.12 -16.69 13.32
N ASP A 72 -5.90 -17.33 12.44
CA ASP A 72 -6.81 -18.40 12.81
C ASP A 72 -6.27 -19.75 12.33
N LEU A 73 -5.90 -20.62 13.27
CA LEU A 73 -5.41 -21.96 12.97
C LEU A 73 -6.45 -22.86 12.27
N ASP A 74 -7.73 -22.52 12.39
CA ASP A 74 -8.81 -23.23 11.72
C ASP A 74 -9.25 -22.59 10.42
N ALA A 75 -8.53 -21.56 9.94
CA ALA A 75 -8.86 -20.83 8.71
C ALA A 75 -9.09 -21.77 7.51
N LEU A 76 -8.28 -22.82 7.36
CA LEU A 76 -8.41 -23.79 6.27
C LEU A 76 -9.52 -24.85 6.51
N ASN A 77 -10.14 -24.86 7.69
CA ASN A 77 -11.22 -25.77 8.08
C ASN A 77 -12.58 -25.09 8.18
N LYS A 78 -12.62 -23.76 8.21
CA LYS A 78 -13.85 -22.97 8.31
C LYS A 78 -14.38 -22.60 6.93
N PRO A 79 -15.71 -22.45 6.80
CA PRO A 79 -16.30 -21.88 5.60
C PRO A 79 -15.89 -20.41 5.45
N PHE A 80 -15.55 -20.02 4.23
CA PHE A 80 -15.40 -18.61 3.85
C PHE A 80 -15.99 -18.35 2.47
N SER A 81 -16.38 -17.10 2.25
CA SER A 81 -16.88 -16.68 0.96
C SER A 81 -15.70 -16.42 0.03
N ILE A 82 -15.66 -17.15 -1.07
CA ILE A 82 -14.75 -16.85 -2.18
C ILE A 82 -15.55 -15.95 -3.12
N PRO A 83 -15.16 -14.67 -3.30
CA PRO A 83 -15.87 -13.80 -4.22
C PRO A 83 -15.87 -14.40 -5.64
N ASN A 84 -17.02 -14.43 -6.28
CA ASN A 84 -17.09 -14.80 -7.68
C ASN A 84 -16.60 -13.65 -8.58
N GLU A 85 -16.41 -13.90 -9.86
CA GLU A 85 -15.89 -12.91 -10.82
C GLU A 85 -16.78 -11.65 -10.88
N ALA A 86 -18.10 -11.81 -10.78
CA ALA A 86 -19.04 -10.68 -10.77
C ALA A 86 -18.90 -9.83 -9.50
N GLU A 87 -18.74 -10.45 -8.35
CA GLU A 87 -18.49 -9.77 -7.06
C GLU A 87 -17.15 -9.04 -7.06
N LEU A 88 -16.09 -9.66 -7.59
CA LEU A 88 -14.77 -9.03 -7.75
C LEU A 88 -14.84 -7.83 -8.70
N LYS A 89 -15.57 -7.98 -9.82
CA LYS A 89 -15.78 -6.89 -10.77
C LYS A 89 -16.58 -5.76 -10.13
N SER A 90 -17.65 -6.07 -9.42
CA SER A 90 -18.47 -5.07 -8.71
C SER A 90 -17.66 -4.35 -7.63
N ALA A 91 -16.86 -5.08 -6.85
CA ALA A 91 -15.98 -4.50 -5.84
C ALA A 91 -14.92 -3.58 -6.48
N LYS A 92 -14.34 -4.00 -7.61
CA LYS A 92 -13.41 -3.18 -8.37
C LYS A 92 -14.09 -1.92 -8.93
N GLU A 93 -15.27 -2.05 -9.52
CA GLU A 93 -16.03 -0.89 -10.03
C GLU A 93 -16.40 0.09 -8.90
N ALA A 94 -16.77 -0.42 -7.72
CA ALA A 94 -17.01 0.40 -6.54
C ALA A 94 -15.72 1.11 -6.08
N PHE A 95 -14.62 0.39 -6.01
CA PHE A 95 -13.33 0.97 -5.67
C PHE A 95 -12.90 2.05 -6.68
N ASP A 96 -12.97 1.75 -7.98
CA ASP A 96 -12.60 2.68 -9.06
C ASP A 96 -13.54 3.90 -9.12
N ARG A 97 -14.79 3.78 -8.61
CA ARG A 97 -15.71 4.90 -8.48
C ARG A 97 -15.23 5.90 -7.43
N ASP A 98 -14.76 5.41 -6.31
CA ASP A 98 -14.44 6.21 -5.13
C ASP A 98 -12.95 6.60 -5.05
N HIS A 99 -12.08 5.90 -5.79
CA HIS A 99 -10.64 6.10 -5.78
C HIS A 99 -10.08 6.44 -7.16
N VAL A 100 -8.92 7.06 -7.16
CA VAL A 100 -8.07 7.25 -8.33
C VAL A 100 -6.71 6.62 -8.05
N THR A 101 -6.16 5.93 -9.04
CA THR A 101 -4.81 5.38 -8.97
C THR A 101 -3.83 6.39 -9.53
N LEU A 102 -2.82 6.73 -8.73
CA LEU A 102 -1.75 7.63 -9.11
C LEU A 102 -0.46 6.85 -9.30
N ALA A 103 0.25 7.10 -10.38
CA ALA A 103 1.58 6.56 -10.59
C ALA A 103 2.57 7.27 -9.64
N LEU A 104 3.44 6.50 -9.02
CA LEU A 104 4.46 6.99 -8.10
C LEU A 104 5.81 7.11 -8.80
N ALA A 105 6.48 8.23 -8.59
CA ALA A 105 7.85 8.44 -9.01
C ALA A 105 8.78 8.60 -7.79
N PRO A 106 10.07 8.25 -7.90
CA PRO A 106 11.03 8.47 -6.82
C PRO A 106 11.33 9.95 -6.65
N ILE A 107 11.48 10.40 -5.40
CA ILE A 107 12.14 11.66 -5.09
C ILE A 107 13.64 11.35 -4.99
N SER A 108 14.42 11.82 -5.96
CA SER A 108 15.82 11.42 -6.11
C SER A 108 16.81 12.43 -5.57
N THR A 109 16.46 13.72 -5.56
CA THR A 109 17.34 14.81 -5.10
C THR A 109 16.55 15.89 -4.37
N GLY A 110 17.21 16.60 -3.44
CA GLY A 110 16.63 17.75 -2.75
C GLY A 110 16.21 18.87 -3.71
N ARG A 111 16.96 19.09 -4.79
CA ARG A 111 16.59 20.03 -5.85
C ARG A 111 15.31 19.63 -6.57
N GLN A 112 15.12 18.34 -6.88
CA GLN A 112 13.87 17.85 -7.47
C GLN A 112 12.71 18.07 -6.49
N PHE A 113 12.93 17.77 -5.23
CA PHE A 113 11.90 17.90 -4.20
C PHE A 113 11.50 19.36 -4.02
N ALA A 114 12.45 20.29 -3.92
CA ALA A 114 12.17 21.73 -3.85
C ALA A 114 11.27 22.22 -5.01
N LYS A 115 11.56 21.78 -6.24
CA LYS A 115 10.75 22.14 -7.42
C LYS A 115 9.33 21.57 -7.35
N LEU A 116 9.15 20.35 -6.83
CA LEU A 116 7.82 19.75 -6.63
C LEU A 116 7.03 20.56 -5.60
N VAL A 117 7.69 20.97 -4.53
CA VAL A 117 7.10 21.78 -3.45
C VAL A 117 6.72 23.18 -3.96
N GLU A 118 7.58 23.84 -4.74
CA GLU A 118 7.29 25.15 -5.37
C GLU A 118 6.11 25.07 -6.36
N GLY A 119 5.89 23.91 -6.97
CA GLY A 119 4.84 23.69 -7.97
C GLY A 119 3.48 23.24 -7.40
N CYS A 120 3.34 23.09 -6.09
CA CYS A 120 2.10 22.63 -5.47
C CYS A 120 1.52 23.65 -4.50
N GLU A 121 0.20 23.73 -4.46
CA GLU A 121 -0.54 24.56 -3.49
C GLU A 121 -0.84 23.82 -2.19
N MET A 122 -0.79 22.50 -2.19
CA MET A 122 -1.05 21.68 -1.02
C MET A 122 -0.29 20.34 -1.11
N ASP A 123 -0.14 19.70 0.03
CA ASP A 123 0.42 18.35 0.10
C ASP A 123 -0.47 17.37 0.86
N VAL A 124 -0.28 16.10 0.56
CA VAL A 124 -0.75 14.95 1.33
C VAL A 124 0.49 14.11 1.63
N SER A 125 0.98 14.24 2.85
CA SER A 125 2.24 13.62 3.28
C SER A 125 1.94 12.61 4.36
N GLU A 126 2.12 11.33 4.04
CA GLU A 126 1.83 10.23 4.95
C GLU A 126 2.75 9.03 4.73
N PRO A 127 3.05 8.26 5.76
CA PRO A 127 3.72 6.98 5.60
C PRO A 127 2.73 5.90 5.16
N ALA A 128 3.18 5.00 4.28
CA ALA A 128 2.39 3.85 3.83
C ALA A 128 2.29 2.72 4.87
N PHE A 129 3.02 2.81 5.97
CA PHE A 129 3.07 1.84 7.05
C PHE A 129 3.43 2.54 8.37
N GLU A 130 3.27 1.85 9.49
CA GLU A 130 3.66 2.38 10.81
C GLU A 130 5.19 2.52 10.89
N LEU A 131 5.65 3.77 10.96
CA LEU A 131 7.08 4.07 11.05
C LEU A 131 7.62 3.80 12.47
N PRO A 132 8.84 3.29 12.62
CA PRO A 132 9.57 3.37 13.86
C PRO A 132 9.69 4.82 14.33
N ARG A 133 9.74 5.05 15.65
CA ARG A 133 9.70 6.40 16.23
C ARG A 133 10.72 7.37 15.61
N GLU A 134 11.95 6.93 15.45
CA GLU A 134 13.04 7.74 14.88
C GLU A 134 12.74 8.15 13.42
N ALA A 135 12.26 7.20 12.61
CA ALA A 135 11.85 7.49 11.23
C ALA A 135 10.60 8.38 11.16
N ALA A 136 9.67 8.24 12.12
CA ALA A 136 8.49 9.10 12.21
C ALA A 136 8.88 10.55 12.56
N GLU A 137 9.82 10.74 13.48
CA GLU A 137 10.37 12.05 13.85
C GLU A 137 11.10 12.69 12.65
N ALA A 138 11.96 11.94 11.93
CA ALA A 138 12.65 12.41 10.74
C ALA A 138 11.68 12.75 9.59
N PHE A 139 10.64 11.96 9.38
CA PHE A 139 9.61 12.23 8.36
C PHE A 139 8.80 13.48 8.71
N ALA A 140 8.41 13.66 9.96
CA ALA A 140 7.72 14.86 10.42
C ALA A 140 8.59 16.12 10.23
N ALA A 141 9.87 16.07 10.60
CA ALA A 141 10.80 17.17 10.41
C ALA A 141 10.95 17.56 8.92
N LEU A 142 11.03 16.58 8.02
CA LEU A 142 11.03 16.84 6.58
C LEU A 142 9.75 17.52 6.12
N VAL A 143 8.59 17.02 6.58
CA VAL A 143 7.26 17.56 6.20
C VAL A 143 7.12 19.01 6.67
N ASP A 144 7.48 19.29 7.91
CA ASP A 144 7.44 20.65 8.45
C ASP A 144 8.38 21.59 7.66
N TYR A 145 9.61 21.14 7.40
CA TYR A 145 10.59 21.92 6.66
C TYR A 145 10.11 22.32 5.25
N PHE A 146 9.60 21.36 4.47
CA PHE A 146 9.19 21.67 3.11
C PHE A 146 7.87 22.47 3.05
N ARG A 147 6.99 22.35 4.04
CA ARG A 147 5.78 23.18 4.16
C ARG A 147 6.14 24.62 4.44
N ASP A 148 7.04 24.85 5.40
CA ASP A 148 7.55 26.19 5.68
C ASP A 148 8.21 26.81 4.43
N TYR A 149 9.01 26.05 3.70
CA TYR A 149 9.59 26.49 2.45
C TYR A 149 8.53 26.81 1.39
N ARG A 150 7.55 25.94 1.17
CA ARG A 150 6.47 26.19 0.21
C ARG A 150 5.77 27.52 0.45
N ASP A 151 5.44 27.81 1.69
CA ASP A 151 4.63 28.95 2.08
C ASP A 151 5.38 30.30 1.88
N CYS A 152 6.70 30.27 1.75
CA CYS A 152 7.53 31.48 1.56
C CYS A 152 8.59 31.36 0.45
N SER A 153 8.51 30.34 -0.41
CA SER A 153 9.52 30.08 -1.47
C SER A 153 9.79 31.26 -2.42
N GLU A 154 8.78 32.09 -2.66
CA GLU A 154 8.89 33.30 -3.49
C GLU A 154 9.78 34.40 -2.86
N LEU A 155 9.99 34.33 -1.55
CA LEU A 155 10.81 35.30 -0.81
C LEU A 155 12.31 34.92 -0.78
N TYR A 156 12.63 33.70 -1.18
CA TYR A 156 14.00 33.17 -1.17
C TYR A 156 14.79 33.68 -2.38
N SER A 157 16.01 34.13 -2.12
CA SER A 157 16.99 34.40 -3.20
C SER A 157 17.45 33.06 -3.81
N GLU A 158 18.00 33.11 -5.03
CA GLU A 158 18.55 31.91 -5.69
C GLU A 158 19.64 31.20 -4.86
N THR A 159 20.44 32.00 -4.10
CA THR A 159 21.45 31.43 -3.19
C THR A 159 20.79 30.66 -2.02
N GLN A 160 19.77 31.24 -1.40
CA GLN A 160 19.03 30.58 -0.32
C GLN A 160 18.31 29.33 -0.81
N LYS A 161 17.81 29.31 -2.05
CA LYS A 161 17.23 28.08 -2.64
C LYS A 161 18.27 26.97 -2.78
N LEU A 162 19.55 27.27 -3.00
CA LEU A 162 20.59 26.24 -3.01
C LEU A 162 20.76 25.60 -1.61
N GLU A 163 20.69 26.41 -0.55
CA GLU A 163 20.73 25.90 0.82
C GLU A 163 19.52 24.98 1.12
N VAL A 164 18.32 25.40 0.66
CA VAL A 164 17.11 24.55 0.77
C VAL A 164 17.27 23.21 0.03
N HIS A 165 17.90 23.21 -1.15
CA HIS A 165 18.17 21.95 -1.87
C HIS A 165 19.07 21.01 -1.06
N GLU A 166 20.10 21.55 -0.40
CA GLU A 166 21.02 20.78 0.43
C GLU A 166 20.34 20.28 1.72
N ASP A 167 19.47 21.09 2.33
CA ASP A 167 18.73 20.73 3.52
C ASP A 167 17.72 19.62 3.23
N LEU A 168 16.96 19.73 2.14
CA LEU A 168 16.05 18.67 1.71
C LEU A 168 16.80 17.37 1.38
N GLU A 169 17.96 17.46 0.74
CA GLU A 169 18.81 16.27 0.48
C GLU A 169 19.21 15.60 1.81
N ARG A 170 19.62 16.39 2.82
CA ARG A 170 20.02 15.89 4.14
C ARG A 170 18.87 15.16 4.84
N HIS A 171 17.67 15.72 4.83
CA HIS A 171 16.47 15.06 5.37
C HIS A 171 16.15 13.76 4.65
N MET A 172 16.29 13.73 3.33
CA MET A 172 16.07 12.51 2.53
C MET A 172 17.13 11.45 2.82
N ASP A 173 18.40 11.84 3.01
CA ASP A 173 19.48 10.93 3.36
C ASP A 173 19.33 10.35 4.76
N GLU A 174 18.87 11.16 5.73
CA GLU A 174 18.52 10.69 7.07
C GLU A 174 17.43 9.60 7.00
N LEU A 175 16.32 9.86 6.31
CA LEU A 175 15.26 8.88 6.11
C LEU A 175 15.77 7.60 5.41
N ARG A 176 16.61 7.76 4.39
CA ARG A 176 17.22 6.64 3.68
C ARG A 176 18.12 5.80 4.59
N SER A 177 18.87 6.43 5.50
CA SER A 177 19.70 5.73 6.48
C SER A 177 18.86 4.92 7.48
N LEU A 178 17.62 5.34 7.74
CA LEU A 178 16.62 4.65 8.55
C LEU A 178 15.81 3.59 7.77
N GLY A 179 16.21 3.31 6.53
CA GLY A 179 15.54 2.33 5.67
C GLY A 179 14.22 2.81 5.06
N ILE A 180 14.03 4.12 4.96
CA ILE A 180 12.84 4.74 4.37
C ILE A 180 13.19 5.35 3.01
N SER A 181 12.32 5.15 2.04
CA SER A 181 12.36 5.82 0.74
C SER A 181 11.13 6.67 0.52
N LEU A 182 11.28 7.75 -0.23
CA LEU A 182 10.20 8.67 -0.56
C LEU A 182 9.78 8.51 -2.02
N ARG A 183 8.47 8.46 -2.21
CA ARG A 183 7.84 8.51 -3.53
C ARG A 183 6.85 9.67 -3.58
N TYR A 184 6.62 10.19 -4.78
CA TYR A 184 5.65 11.25 -4.98
C TYR A 184 4.69 10.96 -6.13
N ALA A 185 3.55 11.61 -6.07
CA ALA A 185 2.62 11.78 -7.17
C ALA A 185 2.05 13.19 -7.13
N GLU A 186 1.62 13.70 -8.27
CA GLU A 186 0.91 14.97 -8.38
C GLU A 186 -0.51 14.74 -8.86
N ARG A 187 -1.44 15.49 -8.31
CA ARG A 187 -2.85 15.42 -8.70
C ARG A 187 -3.47 16.81 -8.73
N LYS A 188 -4.13 17.14 -9.83
CA LYS A 188 -4.97 18.35 -9.91
C LYS A 188 -6.32 18.09 -9.25
N LEU A 189 -6.66 18.92 -8.29
CA LEU A 189 -7.90 18.88 -7.53
C LEU A 189 -8.71 20.14 -7.79
N ARG A 190 -10.04 20.00 -7.74
CA ARG A 190 -10.95 21.15 -7.75
C ARG A 190 -11.54 21.32 -6.36
N ILE A 191 -11.11 22.38 -5.66
CA ILE A 191 -11.46 22.63 -4.27
C ILE A 191 -12.29 23.91 -4.19
N LYS A 192 -13.32 23.89 -3.35
CA LYS A 192 -14.07 25.07 -2.98
C LYS A 192 -13.58 25.55 -1.62
N PHE A 193 -13.01 26.74 -1.57
CA PHE A 193 -12.58 27.36 -0.32
C PHE A 193 -13.69 28.23 0.28
N GLY A 194 -13.76 28.27 1.61
CA GLY A 194 -14.69 29.10 2.36
C GLY A 194 -15.99 28.39 2.76
N PRO A 195 -16.89 29.11 3.44
CA PRO A 195 -18.16 28.57 3.83
C PRO A 195 -18.97 28.09 2.62
N PRO A 196 -19.83 27.09 2.78
CA PRO A 196 -20.61 26.53 1.67
C PRO A 196 -21.53 27.61 1.07
N ALA A 197 -21.04 28.24 0.00
CA ALA A 197 -21.83 29.19 -0.79
C ALA A 197 -22.23 28.54 -2.11
N PRO A 198 -23.50 28.70 -2.56
CA PRO A 198 -23.98 28.08 -3.80
C PRO A 198 -23.15 28.49 -5.02
N ASP A 199 -22.64 29.70 -5.04
CA ASP A 199 -21.94 30.31 -6.17
C ASP A 199 -20.40 30.24 -6.07
N ALA A 200 -19.83 29.58 -5.05
CA ALA A 200 -18.39 29.44 -4.91
C ALA A 200 -17.84 28.60 -6.08
N LYS A 201 -17.06 29.27 -6.95
CA LYS A 201 -16.38 28.58 -8.06
C LYS A 201 -15.25 27.71 -7.50
N PRO A 202 -15.16 26.43 -7.92
CA PRO A 202 -14.04 25.60 -7.52
C PRO A 202 -12.74 26.13 -8.14
N MET A 203 -11.69 26.18 -7.37
CA MET A 203 -10.34 26.52 -7.80
C MET A 203 -9.59 25.21 -8.07
N GLU A 204 -8.84 25.18 -9.17
CA GLU A 204 -7.93 24.07 -9.47
C GLU A 204 -6.64 24.28 -8.69
N VAL A 205 -6.22 23.26 -7.94
CA VAL A 205 -4.99 23.25 -7.16
C VAL A 205 -4.22 21.97 -7.45
N THR A 206 -2.91 22.05 -7.42
CA THR A 206 -2.01 20.90 -7.52
C THR A 206 -1.73 20.36 -6.11
N ALA A 207 -2.11 19.12 -5.85
CA ALA A 207 -1.77 18.42 -4.63
C ALA A 207 -0.56 17.53 -4.86
N LEU A 208 0.48 17.72 -4.06
CA LEU A 208 1.67 16.87 -4.02
C LEU A 208 1.46 15.77 -2.97
N TYR A 209 1.47 14.51 -3.40
CA TYR A 209 1.50 13.36 -2.51
C TYR A 209 2.93 12.98 -2.23
N VAL A 210 3.34 12.98 -0.97
CA VAL A 210 4.67 12.54 -0.51
C VAL A 210 4.48 11.33 0.39
N VAL A 211 4.88 10.16 -0.08
CA VAL A 211 4.63 8.91 0.64
C VAL A 211 5.93 8.23 1.01
N ALA A 212 6.05 7.90 2.30
CA ALA A 212 7.19 7.17 2.84
C ALA A 212 6.93 5.66 2.80
N PHE A 213 7.84 4.92 2.18
CA PHE A 213 7.82 3.46 2.07
C PHE A 213 9.05 2.84 2.73
N GLN A 214 8.96 1.57 3.07
CA GLN A 214 10.14 0.80 3.40
C GLN A 214 11.03 0.67 2.16
N LEU A 215 12.30 0.98 2.30
CA LEU A 215 13.29 0.94 1.21
C LEU A 215 13.29 -0.43 0.52
N GLY A 216 13.13 -0.44 -0.80
CA GLY A 216 13.06 -1.65 -1.62
C GLY A 216 11.67 -2.33 -1.67
N LYS A 217 10.63 -1.72 -1.07
CA LYS A 217 9.24 -2.22 -1.12
C LYS A 217 8.25 -1.21 -1.67
N GLU A 218 8.74 -0.24 -2.40
CA GLU A 218 7.93 0.82 -2.99
C GLU A 218 7.06 0.27 -4.13
N PRO A 219 5.74 0.51 -4.12
CA PRO A 219 4.88 0.19 -5.24
C PRO A 219 5.04 1.22 -6.36
N ASP A 220 4.63 0.86 -7.57
CA ASP A 220 4.60 1.79 -8.70
C ASP A 220 3.37 2.72 -8.68
N HIS A 221 2.36 2.41 -7.88
CA HIS A 221 1.10 3.14 -7.83
C HIS A 221 0.52 3.17 -6.42
N ILE A 222 -0.22 4.24 -6.12
CA ILE A 222 -1.10 4.31 -4.94
C ILE A 222 -2.54 4.59 -5.36
N ALA A 223 -3.49 4.14 -4.56
CA ALA A 223 -4.88 4.52 -4.68
C ALA A 223 -5.22 5.59 -3.63
N THR A 224 -5.86 6.66 -4.06
CA THR A 224 -6.29 7.75 -3.17
C THR A 224 -7.78 8.07 -3.41
N PRO A 225 -8.55 8.45 -2.39
CA PRO A 225 -9.95 8.83 -2.57
C PRO A 225 -10.12 9.95 -3.60
N LYS A 226 -11.17 9.84 -4.44
CA LYS A 226 -11.53 10.92 -5.37
C LYS A 226 -12.00 12.17 -4.64
N ALA A 227 -12.78 11.98 -3.59
CA ALA A 227 -13.25 13.06 -2.73
C ALA A 227 -12.25 13.23 -1.59
N THR A 228 -11.37 14.21 -1.68
CA THR A 228 -10.50 14.62 -0.59
C THR A 228 -11.30 15.55 0.32
N ARG A 229 -11.71 15.07 1.49
CA ARG A 229 -12.17 15.95 2.57
C ARG A 229 -10.92 16.52 3.22
N ILE A 230 -10.63 17.76 2.94
CA ILE A 230 -9.61 18.51 3.69
C ILE A 230 -10.28 18.87 5.01
N GLY A 231 -9.97 18.10 6.06
CA GLY A 231 -10.30 18.47 7.44
C GLY A 231 -9.29 19.52 7.90
N TRP A 232 -9.80 20.62 8.38
CA TRP A 232 -9.10 21.57 9.23
C TRP A 232 -9.25 21.11 10.67
#